data_3d55ea8d6d3b916716b9570711647ad9
#
_entry.id   3d55ea8d6d3b916716b9570711647ad9
#
_cell.length_a   1.000
_cell.length_b   1.000
_cell.length_c   1.000
_cell.angle_alpha   90.00
_cell.angle_beta   90.00
_cell.angle_gamma   90.00
#
_symmetry.space_group_name_H-M   'P 1'
#
loop_
_entity.id
_entity.type
_entity.pdbx_description
1 polymer ?
#
loop_
_entity_poly.entity_id
_entity_poly.type
_entity_poly.pdbx_seq_one_letter_code
_entity_poly.pdbx_strand_id
1 'polypeptide(L)'
;MFEIIPLPAFKDNYIWLLRKGDRAVLVDPGEASPVLAHLEAEGLQLAAVLVTHKHADHQGGIAEVLAATGGNVPVYGPAAESITGLTHPLSGGETLPLEAIGGHLRVFAVPGHTLGHLAYYGQGALFCGDTLFGAGCGRLFEGTPAQMFASLDELAALPDETLVYCAHEYTEANLRFALAVEPDNPAVRGR
;
A
#
# COMPACT_ATOMS: atom_id res chain seq x y z
N MET A 1 -2.32 -18.02 -6.62
CA MET A 1 -1.54 -16.96 -5.96
C MET A 1 -1.16 -15.95 -7.03
N PHE A 2 -1.24 -14.65 -6.77
CA PHE A 2 -0.73 -13.60 -7.66
C PHE A 2 0.74 -13.33 -7.33
N GLU A 3 1.49 -12.84 -8.30
CA GLU A 3 2.84 -12.31 -8.13
C GLU A 3 2.78 -10.85 -7.66
N ILE A 4 3.73 -10.41 -6.84
CA ILE A 4 3.83 -9.02 -6.37
C ILE A 4 5.14 -8.44 -6.88
N ILE A 5 5.05 -7.34 -7.61
CA ILE A 5 6.17 -6.69 -8.29
C ILE A 5 6.33 -5.27 -7.76
N PRO A 6 7.49 -4.89 -7.22
CA PRO A 6 7.77 -3.51 -6.85
C PRO A 6 8.06 -2.67 -8.11
N LEU A 7 7.39 -1.55 -8.25
CA LEU A 7 7.70 -0.52 -9.23
C LEU A 7 8.25 0.69 -8.47
N PRO A 8 9.56 0.93 -8.48
CA PRO A 8 10.14 2.11 -7.86
C PRO A 8 9.59 3.39 -8.48
N ALA A 9 9.23 4.35 -7.64
CA ALA A 9 8.70 5.64 -8.04
C ALA A 9 9.31 6.75 -7.18
N PHE A 10 9.37 7.95 -7.69
CA PHE A 10 9.98 9.11 -7.03
C PHE A 10 11.40 8.80 -6.52
N LYS A 11 11.68 9.09 -5.24
CA LYS A 11 12.98 8.89 -4.62
C LYS A 11 13.04 7.60 -3.80
N ASP A 12 11.97 7.25 -3.13
CA ASP A 12 11.90 6.15 -2.15
C ASP A 12 10.54 5.44 -2.08
N ASN A 13 9.59 5.77 -2.98
CA ASN A 13 8.28 5.14 -3.03
C ASN A 13 8.32 3.80 -3.77
N TYR A 14 7.46 2.89 -3.33
CA TYR A 14 7.07 1.69 -4.04
C TYR A 14 5.61 1.75 -4.46
N ILE A 15 5.36 1.59 -5.76
CA ILE A 15 4.05 1.21 -6.29
C ILE A 15 4.04 -0.32 -6.36
N TRP A 16 3.03 -0.96 -5.78
CA TRP A 16 2.96 -2.41 -5.82
C TRP A 16 2.04 -2.88 -6.95
N LEU A 17 2.55 -3.74 -7.82
CA LEU A 17 1.78 -4.35 -8.90
C LEU A 17 1.53 -5.82 -8.57
N LEU A 18 0.25 -6.19 -8.48
CA LEU A 18 -0.21 -7.57 -8.26
C LEU A 18 -0.58 -8.16 -9.61
N ARG A 19 0.12 -9.21 -10.04
CA ARG A 19 -0.02 -9.82 -11.36
C ARG A 19 -0.57 -11.25 -11.29
N LYS A 20 -1.48 -11.57 -12.22
CA LYS A 20 -1.83 -12.96 -12.54
C LYS A 20 -2.14 -13.08 -14.03
N GLY A 21 -1.32 -13.86 -14.76
CA GLY A 21 -1.40 -13.92 -16.21
C GLY A 21 -1.13 -12.56 -16.84
N ASP A 22 -2.07 -12.08 -17.63
CA ASP A 22 -2.04 -10.77 -18.29
C ASP A 22 -2.76 -9.66 -17.50
N ARG A 23 -3.26 -9.95 -16.29
CA ARG A 23 -4.03 -9.01 -15.46
C ARG A 23 -3.18 -8.43 -14.36
N ALA A 24 -3.33 -7.11 -14.14
CA ALA A 24 -2.61 -6.38 -13.11
C ALA A 24 -3.57 -5.57 -12.23
N VAL A 25 -3.26 -5.51 -10.93
CA VAL A 25 -3.88 -4.60 -9.96
C VAL A 25 -2.77 -3.74 -9.37
N LEU A 26 -2.98 -2.45 -9.23
CA LEU A 26 -2.01 -1.51 -8.67
C LEU A 26 -2.39 -1.13 -7.25
N VAL A 27 -1.40 -0.95 -6.40
CA VAL A 27 -1.56 -0.32 -5.08
C VAL A 27 -0.70 0.94 -5.05
N ASP A 28 -1.33 2.06 -4.70
CA ASP A 28 -0.73 3.39 -4.55
C ASP A 28 0.08 3.88 -5.77
N PRO A 29 -0.52 3.98 -6.97
CA PRO A 29 0.18 4.50 -8.14
C PRO A 29 0.36 6.02 -8.07
N GLY A 30 1.34 6.47 -7.28
CA GLY A 30 1.67 7.89 -7.09
C GLY A 30 2.27 8.54 -8.33
N GLU A 31 2.92 7.76 -9.19
CA GLU A 31 3.53 8.19 -10.44
C GLU A 31 3.10 7.27 -11.59
N ALA A 32 2.70 7.85 -12.73
CA ALA A 32 2.19 7.07 -13.86
C ALA A 32 3.29 6.42 -14.70
N SER A 33 4.40 7.10 -14.90
CA SER A 33 5.46 6.69 -15.83
C SER A 33 6.00 5.28 -15.59
N PRO A 34 6.42 4.87 -14.38
CA PRO A 34 6.91 3.51 -14.15
C PRO A 34 5.83 2.44 -14.33
N VAL A 35 4.56 2.78 -14.01
CA VAL A 35 3.42 1.90 -14.20
C VAL A 35 3.18 1.63 -15.67
N LEU A 36 3.03 2.69 -16.47
CA LEU A 36 2.71 2.58 -17.91
C LEU A 36 3.82 1.86 -18.67
N ALA A 37 5.08 2.17 -18.38
CA ALA A 37 6.21 1.50 -18.98
C ALA A 37 6.22 -0.02 -18.68
N HIS A 38 5.89 -0.41 -17.44
CA HIS A 38 5.84 -1.82 -17.06
C HIS A 38 4.64 -2.55 -17.69
N LEU A 39 3.45 -1.94 -17.68
CA LEU A 39 2.25 -2.53 -18.31
C LEU A 39 2.48 -2.77 -19.81
N GLU A 40 3.10 -1.82 -20.52
CA GLU A 40 3.41 -1.92 -21.94
C GLU A 40 4.46 -3.02 -22.21
N ALA A 41 5.58 -3.02 -21.47
CA ALA A 41 6.66 -3.97 -21.64
C ALA A 41 6.23 -5.43 -21.44
N GLU A 42 5.35 -5.67 -20.48
CA GLU A 42 4.87 -7.00 -20.10
C GLU A 42 3.52 -7.38 -20.75
N GLY A 43 2.92 -6.48 -21.55
CA GLY A 43 1.62 -6.71 -22.18
C GLY A 43 0.47 -6.89 -21.19
N LEU A 44 0.52 -6.21 -20.04
CA LEU A 44 -0.45 -6.36 -18.97
C LEU A 44 -1.66 -5.44 -19.15
N GLN A 45 -2.81 -5.94 -18.75
CA GLN A 45 -4.07 -5.21 -18.72
C GLN A 45 -4.41 -4.81 -17.29
N LEU A 46 -4.55 -3.52 -17.04
CA LEU A 46 -4.98 -3.02 -15.74
C LEU A 46 -6.41 -3.50 -15.43
N ALA A 47 -6.60 -4.04 -14.23
CA ALA A 47 -7.89 -4.57 -13.78
C ALA A 47 -8.49 -3.76 -12.62
N ALA A 48 -7.65 -3.16 -11.76
CA ALA A 48 -8.09 -2.33 -10.65
C ALA A 48 -6.94 -1.46 -10.12
N VAL A 49 -7.30 -0.41 -9.38
CA VAL A 49 -6.39 0.41 -8.57
C VAL A 49 -6.87 0.38 -7.13
N LEU A 50 -5.96 0.16 -6.18
CA LEU A 50 -6.17 0.26 -4.74
C LEU A 50 -5.39 1.46 -4.22
N VAL A 51 -6.00 2.25 -3.35
CA VAL A 51 -5.36 3.42 -2.74
C VAL A 51 -5.46 3.31 -1.24
N THR A 52 -4.34 3.46 -0.54
CA THR A 52 -4.30 3.40 0.92
C THR A 52 -4.76 4.71 1.56
N HIS A 53 -4.34 5.85 1.02
CA HIS A 53 -4.69 7.17 1.54
C HIS A 53 -4.47 8.29 0.50
N LYS A 54 -4.84 9.53 0.85
CA LYS A 54 -4.98 10.68 -0.06
C LYS A 54 -3.70 11.40 -0.47
N HIS A 55 -2.53 11.08 0.07
CA HIS A 55 -1.31 11.84 -0.27
C HIS A 55 -0.95 11.69 -1.74
N ALA A 56 -0.37 12.75 -2.30
CA ALA A 56 -0.15 12.84 -3.74
C ALA A 56 0.79 11.76 -4.29
N ASP A 57 1.76 11.35 -3.50
CA ASP A 57 2.72 10.31 -3.84
C ASP A 57 2.14 8.88 -3.80
N HIS A 58 0.87 8.71 -3.41
CA HIS A 58 0.11 7.45 -3.48
C HIS A 58 -0.97 7.45 -4.55
N GLN A 59 -1.42 8.62 -4.98
CA GLN A 59 -2.53 8.72 -5.94
C GLN A 59 -2.26 9.61 -7.15
N GLY A 60 -1.14 10.34 -7.18
CA GLY A 60 -0.88 11.36 -8.19
C GLY A 60 -0.85 10.87 -9.64
N GLY A 61 -0.47 9.60 -9.85
CA GLY A 61 -0.43 8.97 -11.17
C GLY A 61 -1.77 8.42 -11.68
N ILE A 62 -2.81 8.32 -10.81
CA ILE A 62 -4.06 7.61 -11.14
C ILE A 62 -4.72 8.17 -12.40
N ALA A 63 -4.88 9.48 -12.49
CA ALA A 63 -5.58 10.11 -13.63
C ALA A 63 -4.92 9.77 -14.98
N GLU A 64 -3.58 9.83 -15.03
CA GLU A 64 -2.82 9.52 -16.24
C GLU A 64 -2.84 8.02 -16.55
N VAL A 65 -2.70 7.15 -15.54
CA VAL A 65 -2.81 5.70 -15.71
C VAL A 65 -4.18 5.32 -16.26
N LEU A 66 -5.27 5.85 -15.70
CA LEU A 66 -6.63 5.60 -16.20
C LEU A 66 -6.82 6.08 -17.64
N ALA A 67 -6.35 7.27 -17.96
CA ALA A 67 -6.46 7.82 -19.32
C ALA A 67 -5.73 6.94 -20.34
N ALA A 68 -4.55 6.43 -20.02
CA ALA A 68 -3.75 5.60 -20.90
C ALA A 68 -4.29 4.17 -21.05
N THR A 69 -4.98 3.64 -20.02
CA THR A 69 -5.49 2.25 -19.99
C THR A 69 -6.97 2.11 -20.36
N GLY A 70 -7.59 3.17 -20.86
CA GLY A 70 -9.00 3.16 -21.34
C GLY A 70 -10.05 3.54 -20.29
N GLY A 71 -9.66 3.93 -19.09
CA GLY A 71 -10.50 4.65 -18.11
C GLY A 71 -11.56 3.86 -17.33
N ASN A 72 -11.77 2.58 -17.63
CA ASN A 72 -12.91 1.80 -17.12
C ASN A 72 -12.56 0.78 -16.04
N VAL A 73 -11.48 0.99 -15.29
CA VAL A 73 -11.12 0.10 -14.19
C VAL A 73 -11.60 0.65 -12.85
N PRO A 74 -12.02 -0.20 -11.91
CA PRO A 74 -12.41 0.25 -10.58
C PRO A 74 -11.23 0.84 -9.82
N VAL A 75 -11.47 1.95 -9.14
CA VAL A 75 -10.56 2.56 -8.16
C VAL A 75 -11.17 2.41 -6.80
N TYR A 76 -10.52 1.64 -5.94
CA TYR A 76 -10.86 1.39 -4.55
C TYR A 76 -10.01 2.26 -3.64
N GLY A 77 -10.59 2.79 -2.60
CA GLY A 77 -9.85 3.63 -1.64
C GLY A 77 -10.73 4.13 -0.51
N PRO A 78 -10.15 4.88 0.45
CA PRO A 78 -10.87 5.33 1.64
C PRO A 78 -12.03 6.25 1.31
N ALA A 79 -13.22 5.89 1.80
CA ALA A 79 -14.45 6.69 1.67
C ALA A 79 -14.35 8.05 2.37
N ALA A 80 -13.52 8.14 3.41
CA ALA A 80 -13.34 9.35 4.20
C ALA A 80 -12.33 10.35 3.61
N GLU A 81 -11.71 10.01 2.47
CA GLU A 81 -10.65 10.83 1.86
C GLU A 81 -10.95 11.20 0.41
N SER A 82 -10.30 12.26 -0.07
CA SER A 82 -10.43 12.68 -1.48
C SER A 82 -9.44 11.90 -2.33
N ILE A 83 -9.92 10.86 -3.00
CA ILE A 83 -9.13 10.00 -3.88
C ILE A 83 -9.48 10.28 -5.34
N THR A 84 -8.45 10.46 -6.17
CA THR A 84 -8.57 10.68 -7.61
C THR A 84 -9.25 9.50 -8.30
N GLY A 85 -10.34 9.74 -9.00
CA GLY A 85 -11.04 8.71 -9.76
C GLY A 85 -11.72 7.63 -8.91
N LEU A 86 -11.92 7.85 -7.60
CA LEU A 86 -12.57 6.90 -6.69
C LEU A 86 -13.94 6.46 -7.21
N THR A 87 -14.09 5.16 -7.46
CA THR A 87 -15.38 4.56 -7.89
C THR A 87 -15.97 3.64 -6.84
N HIS A 88 -15.14 3.07 -5.97
CA HIS A 88 -15.52 2.09 -4.97
C HIS A 88 -14.97 2.52 -3.60
N PRO A 89 -15.71 3.34 -2.85
CA PRO A 89 -15.29 3.78 -1.52
C PRO A 89 -15.33 2.62 -0.51
N LEU A 90 -14.29 2.54 0.34
CA LEU A 90 -14.12 1.54 1.39
C LEU A 90 -13.97 2.23 2.75
N SER A 91 -14.39 1.55 3.82
CA SER A 91 -14.35 2.11 5.19
C SER A 91 -13.55 1.27 6.19
N GLY A 92 -13.06 0.10 5.75
CA GLY A 92 -12.47 -0.92 6.61
C GLY A 92 -13.47 -1.97 7.09
N GLY A 93 -13.00 -3.20 7.23
CA GLY A 93 -13.81 -4.38 7.58
C GLY A 93 -14.35 -5.15 6.37
N GLU A 94 -14.29 -4.60 5.17
CA GLU A 94 -14.75 -5.27 3.95
C GLU A 94 -13.79 -6.38 3.52
N THR A 95 -14.32 -7.35 2.78
CA THR A 95 -13.54 -8.28 1.96
C THR A 95 -13.72 -7.89 0.50
N LEU A 96 -12.64 -7.40 -0.11
CA LEU A 96 -12.60 -6.96 -1.49
C LEU A 96 -12.27 -8.13 -2.42
N PRO A 97 -13.20 -8.58 -3.26
CA PRO A 97 -12.89 -9.58 -4.28
C PRO A 97 -12.06 -8.94 -5.41
N LEU A 98 -10.98 -9.60 -5.79
CA LEU A 98 -10.12 -9.26 -6.94
C LEU A 98 -10.14 -10.41 -7.92
N GLU A 99 -11.29 -10.62 -8.57
CA GLU A 99 -11.54 -11.76 -9.45
C GLU A 99 -10.53 -11.84 -10.60
N ALA A 100 -10.13 -10.71 -11.15
CA ALA A 100 -9.16 -10.62 -12.25
C ALA A 100 -7.82 -11.27 -11.92
N ILE A 101 -7.40 -11.26 -10.66
CA ILE A 101 -6.16 -11.91 -10.18
C ILE A 101 -6.45 -13.14 -9.30
N GLY A 102 -7.74 -13.54 -9.20
CA GLY A 102 -8.18 -14.74 -8.50
C GLY A 102 -7.89 -14.74 -7.01
N GLY A 103 -8.12 -13.62 -6.35
CA GLY A 103 -7.91 -13.43 -4.92
C GLY A 103 -8.97 -12.56 -4.27
N HIS A 104 -8.81 -12.35 -2.98
CA HIS A 104 -9.55 -11.36 -2.20
C HIS A 104 -8.61 -10.73 -1.18
N LEU A 105 -8.89 -9.49 -0.80
CA LEU A 105 -8.16 -8.77 0.23
C LEU A 105 -9.14 -8.34 1.33
N ARG A 106 -8.73 -8.54 2.59
CA ARG A 106 -9.38 -7.88 3.72
C ARG A 106 -8.92 -6.42 3.76
N VAL A 107 -9.85 -5.53 4.04
CA VAL A 107 -9.58 -4.09 4.18
C VAL A 107 -9.57 -3.74 5.67
N PHE A 108 -8.53 -3.08 6.13
CA PHE A 108 -8.39 -2.60 7.49
C PHE A 108 -8.45 -1.07 7.50
N ALA A 109 -9.21 -0.49 8.43
CA ALA A 109 -9.08 0.93 8.74
C ALA A 109 -7.92 1.11 9.72
N VAL A 110 -6.88 1.83 9.32
CA VAL A 110 -5.65 2.01 10.09
C VAL A 110 -5.33 3.51 10.30
N PRO A 111 -6.20 4.22 11.06
CA PRO A 111 -6.02 5.65 11.28
C PRO A 111 -4.75 5.94 12.06
N GLY A 112 -4.07 7.03 11.68
CA GLY A 112 -2.83 7.47 12.32
C GLY A 112 -2.08 8.46 11.45
N HIS A 113 -1.49 7.99 10.36
CA HIS A 113 -0.83 8.84 9.37
C HIS A 113 -1.83 9.80 8.72
N THR A 114 -2.94 9.29 8.19
CA THR A 114 -4.17 10.05 7.93
C THR A 114 -5.32 9.41 8.71
N LEU A 115 -6.47 10.11 8.82
CA LEU A 115 -7.63 9.58 9.56
C LEU A 115 -8.39 8.51 8.77
N GLY A 116 -8.38 8.57 7.44
CA GLY A 116 -9.07 7.61 6.58
C GLY A 116 -8.19 6.48 6.06
N HIS A 117 -6.93 6.39 6.49
CA HIS A 117 -5.96 5.43 5.97
C HIS A 117 -6.46 3.98 6.00
N LEU A 118 -6.28 3.26 4.89
CA LEU A 118 -6.61 1.84 4.75
C LEU A 118 -5.35 0.99 4.54
N ALA A 119 -5.43 -0.26 4.98
CA ALA A 119 -4.47 -1.31 4.61
C ALA A 119 -5.22 -2.48 3.98
N TYR A 120 -4.53 -3.23 3.10
CA TYR A 120 -5.09 -4.36 2.37
C TYR A 120 -4.28 -5.61 2.68
N TYR A 121 -4.95 -6.71 3.07
CA TYR A 121 -4.30 -7.96 3.43
C TYR A 121 -4.93 -9.16 2.71
N GLY A 122 -4.11 -9.99 2.09
CA GLY A 122 -4.57 -11.25 1.50
C GLY A 122 -3.41 -12.10 0.97
N GLN A 123 -3.61 -13.40 0.94
CA GLN A 123 -2.62 -14.39 0.50
C GLN A 123 -1.24 -14.25 1.19
N GLY A 124 -1.23 -13.83 2.47
CA GLY A 124 0.01 -13.63 3.25
C GLY A 124 0.74 -12.30 2.95
N ALA A 125 0.15 -11.40 2.17
CA ALA A 125 0.71 -10.09 1.83
C ALA A 125 -0.10 -8.96 2.48
N LEU A 126 0.57 -7.99 3.11
CA LEU A 126 0.01 -6.79 3.70
C LEU A 126 0.51 -5.55 2.96
N PHE A 127 -0.39 -4.80 2.34
CA PHE A 127 -0.12 -3.49 1.74
C PHE A 127 -0.60 -2.42 2.72
N CYS A 128 0.32 -1.83 3.47
CA CYS A 128 0.00 -0.97 4.61
C CYS A 128 0.23 0.52 4.36
N GLY A 129 0.56 0.92 3.14
CA GLY A 129 0.87 2.33 2.82
C GLY A 129 1.86 2.91 3.81
N ASP A 130 1.47 4.02 4.44
CA ASP A 130 2.28 4.77 5.39
C ASP A 130 1.93 4.48 6.86
N THR A 131 1.35 3.32 7.16
CA THR A 131 1.09 2.93 8.55
C THR A 131 2.31 2.25 9.16
N LEU A 132 2.86 1.21 8.50
CA LEU A 132 3.97 0.41 9.01
C LEU A 132 5.13 0.38 8.01
N PHE A 133 6.35 0.60 8.50
CA PHE A 133 7.60 0.48 7.75
C PHE A 133 8.56 -0.50 8.42
N GLY A 134 9.64 -0.82 7.74
CA GLY A 134 10.76 -1.55 8.35
C GLY A 134 11.31 -0.78 9.55
N ALA A 135 11.14 -1.34 10.77
CA ALA A 135 11.56 -0.76 12.05
C ALA A 135 10.99 0.65 12.33
N GLY A 136 9.79 0.96 11.84
CA GLY A 136 9.17 2.27 12.05
C GLY A 136 7.70 2.32 11.64
N CYS A 137 7.11 3.49 11.77
CA CYS A 137 5.74 3.78 11.35
C CYS A 137 5.67 5.16 10.69
N GLY A 138 4.54 5.44 10.03
CA GLY A 138 4.28 6.71 9.39
C GLY A 138 4.20 7.88 10.38
N ARG A 139 4.55 9.07 9.88
CA ARG A 139 4.37 10.31 10.63
C ARG A 139 2.88 10.56 10.88
N LEU A 140 2.55 11.02 12.08
CA LEU A 140 1.19 11.42 12.46
C LEU A 140 0.90 12.82 11.91
N PHE A 141 0.22 12.92 10.76
CA PHE A 141 -0.25 14.21 10.24
C PHE A 141 -1.61 14.60 10.79
N GLU A 142 -2.50 13.62 10.97
CA GLU A 142 -3.90 13.86 11.34
C GLU A 142 -4.34 13.08 12.59
N GLY A 143 -3.89 11.84 12.71
CA GLY A 143 -4.26 10.98 13.83
C GLY A 143 -3.48 11.25 15.10
N THR A 144 -3.86 10.52 16.15
CA THR A 144 -3.22 10.54 17.46
C THR A 144 -2.26 9.36 17.64
N PRO A 145 -1.28 9.44 18.57
CA PRO A 145 -0.44 8.29 18.92
C PRO A 145 -1.24 7.05 19.33
N ALA A 146 -2.36 7.23 20.03
CA ALA A 146 -3.23 6.14 20.45
C ALA A 146 -3.89 5.44 19.24
N GLN A 147 -4.32 6.20 18.23
CA GLN A 147 -4.88 5.62 17.01
C GLN A 147 -3.81 4.85 16.22
N MET A 148 -2.64 5.44 16.00
CA MET A 148 -1.53 4.75 15.31
C MET A 148 -1.12 3.48 16.06
N PHE A 149 -1.02 3.52 17.39
CA PHE A 149 -0.71 2.35 18.20
C PHE A 149 -1.75 1.24 18.00
N ALA A 150 -3.04 1.57 18.07
CA ALA A 150 -4.12 0.59 17.84
C ALA A 150 -4.06 0.01 16.42
N SER A 151 -3.79 0.82 15.41
CA SER A 151 -3.62 0.37 14.03
C SER A 151 -2.42 -0.58 13.87
N LEU A 152 -1.29 -0.26 14.49
CA LEU A 152 -0.10 -1.14 14.47
C LEU A 152 -0.35 -2.46 15.22
N ASP A 153 -1.07 -2.42 16.35
CA ASP A 153 -1.43 -3.61 17.14
C ASP A 153 -2.37 -4.53 16.35
N GLU A 154 -3.34 -3.97 15.62
CA GLU A 154 -4.21 -4.74 14.73
C GLU A 154 -3.42 -5.43 13.60
N LEU A 155 -2.47 -4.72 12.96
CA LEU A 155 -1.62 -5.31 11.93
C LEU A 155 -0.64 -6.34 12.50
N ALA A 156 -0.15 -6.15 13.71
CA ALA A 156 0.74 -7.11 14.41
C ALA A 156 0.03 -8.42 14.80
N ALA A 157 -1.31 -8.42 14.85
CA ALA A 157 -2.10 -9.64 15.09
C ALA A 157 -2.25 -10.52 13.83
N LEU A 158 -1.74 -10.11 12.68
CA LEU A 158 -1.67 -10.94 11.48
C LEU A 158 -0.66 -12.10 11.68
N PRO A 159 -0.76 -13.21 10.90
CA PRO A 159 0.19 -14.31 10.98
C PRO A 159 1.66 -13.86 10.87
N ASP A 160 2.56 -14.47 11.61
CA ASP A 160 3.99 -14.12 11.68
C ASP A 160 4.70 -14.20 10.31
N GLU A 161 4.19 -15.03 9.40
CA GLU A 161 4.71 -15.20 8.04
C GLU A 161 4.22 -14.11 7.08
N THR A 162 3.44 -13.14 7.54
CA THR A 162 2.93 -12.06 6.70
C THR A 162 4.09 -11.22 6.15
N LEU A 163 4.13 -11.10 4.82
CA LEU A 163 5.06 -10.22 4.13
C LEU A 163 4.47 -8.81 4.08
N VAL A 164 5.25 -7.82 4.54
CA VAL A 164 4.84 -6.42 4.60
C VAL A 164 5.36 -5.68 3.37
N TYR A 165 4.44 -5.14 2.60
CA TYR A 165 4.67 -4.34 1.40
C TYR A 165 4.33 -2.88 1.71
N CYS A 166 5.24 -2.19 2.39
CA CYS A 166 5.11 -0.77 2.74
C CYS A 166 5.37 0.14 1.53
N ALA A 167 4.94 1.40 1.63
CA ALA A 167 5.01 2.32 0.48
C ALA A 167 6.37 3.00 0.31
N HIS A 168 7.23 3.03 1.34
CA HIS A 168 8.51 3.72 1.30
C HIS A 168 9.67 2.86 1.78
N GLU A 169 10.86 3.06 1.19
CA GLU A 169 12.10 2.44 1.62
C GLU A 169 12.80 3.30 2.69
N TYR A 170 12.35 3.14 3.92
CA TYR A 170 12.90 3.83 5.10
C TYR A 170 13.67 2.90 6.05
N THR A 171 13.79 1.62 5.72
CA THR A 171 14.28 0.56 6.63
C THR A 171 15.65 0.89 7.22
N GLU A 172 16.63 1.29 6.39
CA GLU A 172 17.98 1.59 6.88
C GLU A 172 17.98 2.81 7.83
N ALA A 173 17.26 3.88 7.47
CA ALA A 173 17.17 5.09 8.31
C ALA A 173 16.46 4.80 9.63
N ASN A 174 15.38 4.03 9.59
CA ASN A 174 14.63 3.62 10.78
C ASN A 174 15.46 2.70 11.69
N LEU A 175 16.22 1.76 11.13
CA LEU A 175 17.11 0.89 11.91
C LEU A 175 18.23 1.68 12.59
N ARG A 176 18.81 2.68 11.93
CA ARG A 176 19.79 3.58 12.58
C ARG A 176 19.18 4.31 13.77
N PHE A 177 17.95 4.79 13.63
CA PHE A 177 17.22 5.42 14.75
C PHE A 177 16.93 4.41 15.86
N ALA A 178 16.41 3.23 15.53
CA ALA A 178 16.11 2.18 16.50
C ALA A 178 17.35 1.76 17.30
N LEU A 179 18.52 1.62 16.66
CA LEU A 179 19.80 1.34 17.33
C LEU A 179 20.26 2.48 18.26
N ALA A 180 19.94 3.74 17.92
CA ALA A 180 20.28 4.87 18.80
C ALA A 180 19.41 4.91 20.06
N VAL A 181 18.14 4.45 19.96
CA VAL A 181 17.18 4.43 21.07
C VAL A 181 17.32 3.15 21.91
N GLU A 182 17.55 2.02 21.27
CA GLU A 182 17.68 0.69 21.89
C GLU A 182 19.01 0.02 21.51
N PRO A 183 20.15 0.55 21.97
CA PRO A 183 21.48 0.09 21.54
C PRO A 183 21.77 -1.37 21.89
N ASP A 184 21.10 -1.92 22.89
CA ASP A 184 21.30 -3.28 23.39
C ASP A 184 20.22 -4.27 22.92
N ASN A 185 19.26 -3.85 22.07
CA ASN A 185 18.23 -4.74 21.54
C ASN A 185 18.81 -5.70 20.49
N PRO A 186 18.88 -7.03 20.78
CA PRO A 186 19.47 -8.00 19.87
C PRO A 186 18.66 -8.16 18.57
N ALA A 187 17.35 -7.96 18.62
CA ALA A 187 16.50 -8.06 17.42
C ALA A 187 16.78 -6.93 16.42
N VAL A 188 17.09 -5.73 16.92
CA VAL A 188 17.48 -4.59 16.06
C VAL A 188 18.90 -4.79 15.51
N ARG A 189 19.83 -5.30 16.33
CA ARG A 189 21.23 -5.56 15.90
C ARG A 189 21.35 -6.69 14.88
N GLY A 190 20.46 -7.67 14.92
CA GLY A 190 20.49 -8.84 14.04
C GLY A 190 19.84 -8.62 12.67
N ARG A 191 19.25 -7.46 12.45
CA ARG A 191 18.58 -7.11 11.21
C ARG A 191 19.47 -6.20 10.35
#